data_e91b4fd736868163cd91504675c9f908
#
_entry.id   e91b4fd736868163cd91504675c9f908
#
_cell.length_a   1.000
_cell.length_b   1.000
_cell.length_c   1.000
_cell.angle_alpha   90.00
_cell.angle_beta   90.00
_cell.angle_gamma   90.00
#
_symmetry.space_group_name_H-M   'P 1'
#
loop_
_entity.id
_entity.type
_entity.pdbx_description
1 polymer ?
#
loop_
_entity_poly.entity_id
_entity_poly.type
_entity_poly.pdbx_seq_one_letter_code
_entity_poly.pdbx_strand_id
1 'polypeptide(L)'
;MPLVAAKAREYNIYPEIEKIQKKYKDKQDQESMMKQNQELLAVYQKYNINPMSGCLFSMLQLPLFIAFFEAIQRTPAIFEDVFLGLQLGTTPAVGITSATFYMYAILVILIGATTYLSFKMNSTGNMQDPSMKMMPYMMTGMIIFTSLFMPSALGIYWITTNVFTIIQNILVKKSLWKIHKLLT
;
A
#
# COMPACT_ATOMS: atom_id res chain seq x y z
N MET A 1 -4.58 7.06 3.10
CA MET A 1 -3.76 8.28 2.98
C MET A 1 -4.30 9.39 2.03
N PRO A 2 -5.42 9.24 1.33
CA PRO A 2 -5.94 10.31 0.47
C PRO A 2 -6.33 11.58 1.24
N LEU A 3 -6.79 11.45 2.48
CA LEU A 3 -7.23 12.58 3.30
C LEU A 3 -6.05 13.49 3.71
N VAL A 4 -4.91 12.92 4.07
CA VAL A 4 -3.69 13.67 4.43
C VAL A 4 -3.14 14.41 3.21
N ALA A 5 -3.12 13.75 2.05
CA ALA A 5 -2.69 14.36 0.80
C ALA A 5 -3.66 15.47 0.33
N ALA A 6 -4.97 15.32 0.56
CA ALA A 6 -5.96 16.35 0.26
C ALA A 6 -5.74 17.59 1.13
N LYS A 7 -5.63 17.44 2.45
CA LYS A 7 -5.32 18.54 3.38
C LYS A 7 -3.97 19.19 3.08
N ALA A 8 -2.94 18.39 2.75
CA ALA A 8 -1.65 18.94 2.39
C ALA A 8 -1.68 19.82 1.14
N ARG A 9 -2.59 19.53 0.20
CA ARG A 9 -2.84 20.39 -0.98
C ARG A 9 -3.63 21.63 -0.64
N GLU A 10 -4.67 21.49 0.17
CA GLU A 10 -5.53 22.58 0.61
C GLU A 10 -4.71 23.69 1.31
N TYR A 11 -3.78 23.32 2.18
CA TYR A 11 -2.91 24.26 2.89
C TYR A 11 -1.62 24.63 2.15
N ASN A 12 -1.40 24.10 0.92
CA ASN A 12 -0.21 24.35 0.12
C ASN A 12 1.12 24.16 0.89
N ILE A 13 1.20 23.12 1.72
CA ILE A 13 2.37 22.86 2.58
C ILE A 13 3.55 22.21 1.83
N TYR A 14 3.37 21.88 0.56
CA TYR A 14 4.41 21.26 -0.26
C TYR A 14 5.72 22.04 -0.31
N PRO A 15 5.73 23.39 -0.47
CA PRO A 15 6.98 24.15 -0.49
C PRO A 15 7.74 24.10 0.84
N GLU A 16 7.04 24.00 2.00
CA GLU A 16 7.70 23.84 3.31
C GLU A 16 8.33 22.46 3.42
N ILE A 17 7.61 21.41 3.02
CA ILE A 17 8.12 20.04 3.00
C ILE A 17 9.34 19.93 2.07
N GLU A 18 9.28 20.52 0.88
CA GLU A 18 10.38 20.49 -0.09
C GLU A 18 11.63 21.19 0.44
N LYS A 19 11.48 22.30 1.15
CA LYS A 19 12.62 23.00 1.81
C LYS A 19 13.31 22.11 2.83
N ILE A 20 12.54 21.41 3.67
CA ILE A 20 13.09 20.48 4.66
C ILE A 20 13.80 19.33 3.97
N GLN A 21 13.20 18.73 2.96
CA GLN A 21 13.81 17.64 2.20
C GLN A 21 15.11 18.07 1.51
N LYS A 22 15.15 19.26 0.90
CA LYS A 22 16.37 19.82 0.29
C LYS A 22 17.47 20.07 1.32
N LYS A 23 17.11 20.55 2.53
CA LYS A 23 18.05 20.82 3.62
C LYS A 23 18.82 19.57 4.08
N TYR A 24 18.17 18.41 4.02
CA TYR A 24 18.72 17.12 4.48
C TYR A 24 19.12 16.17 3.37
N LYS A 25 19.01 16.57 2.09
CA LYS A 25 19.22 15.71 0.92
C LYS A 25 20.57 15.00 0.89
N ASP A 26 21.62 15.70 1.32
CA ASP A 26 22.99 15.19 1.28
C ASP A 26 23.48 14.64 2.65
N LYS A 27 22.59 14.60 3.63
CA LYS A 27 22.89 14.13 4.99
C LYS A 27 22.16 12.81 5.24
N GLN A 28 22.93 11.71 5.19
CA GLN A 28 22.37 10.35 5.38
C GLN A 28 22.69 9.76 6.76
N ASP A 29 23.24 10.58 7.68
CA ASP A 29 23.50 10.17 9.04
C ASP A 29 22.18 10.02 9.84
N GLN A 30 22.18 9.11 10.79
CA GLN A 30 20.97 8.77 11.56
C GLN A 30 20.40 9.96 12.34
N GLU A 31 21.28 10.84 12.81
CA GLU A 31 20.89 12.06 13.54
C GLU A 31 20.18 13.07 12.61
N SER A 32 20.67 13.26 11.40
CA SER A 32 20.03 14.13 10.39
C SER A 32 18.69 13.59 9.95
N MET A 33 18.54 12.27 9.79
CA MET A 33 17.26 11.64 9.49
C MET A 33 16.24 11.82 10.61
N MET A 34 16.65 11.72 11.87
CA MET A 34 15.79 12.01 13.01
C MET A 34 15.34 13.48 13.04
N LYS A 35 16.25 14.42 12.82
CA LYS A 35 15.95 15.86 12.75
C LYS A 35 15.00 16.19 11.59
N GLN A 36 15.22 15.61 10.42
CA GLN A 36 14.32 15.74 9.26
C GLN A 36 12.90 15.29 9.61
N ASN A 37 12.77 14.11 10.23
CA ASN A 37 11.46 13.59 10.63
C ASN A 37 10.77 14.47 11.67
N GLN A 38 11.52 15.03 12.62
CA GLN A 38 10.98 15.97 13.62
C GLN A 38 10.49 17.28 12.97
N GLU A 39 11.28 17.86 12.06
CA GLU A 39 10.87 19.07 11.33
C GLU A 39 9.63 18.81 10.46
N LEU A 40 9.55 17.66 9.79
CA LEU A 40 8.37 17.26 9.02
C LEU A 40 7.12 17.09 9.91
N LEU A 41 7.27 16.46 11.06
CA LEU A 41 6.19 16.32 12.04
C LEU A 41 5.72 17.69 12.56
N ALA A 42 6.62 18.62 12.82
CA ALA A 42 6.30 19.97 13.25
C ALA A 42 5.48 20.72 12.18
N VAL A 43 5.82 20.58 10.89
CA VAL A 43 5.02 21.14 9.80
C VAL A 43 3.62 20.52 9.76
N TYR A 44 3.50 19.20 9.87
CA TYR A 44 2.19 18.54 9.90
C TYR A 44 1.34 18.98 11.09
N GLN A 45 1.94 19.16 12.27
CA GLN A 45 1.26 19.66 13.46
C GLN A 45 0.79 21.10 13.30
N LYS A 46 1.62 21.98 12.73
CA LYS A 46 1.28 23.38 12.44
C LYS A 46 0.00 23.51 11.62
N TYR A 47 -0.23 22.60 10.69
CA TYR A 47 -1.42 22.57 9.83
C TYR A 47 -2.52 21.61 10.31
N ASN A 48 -2.45 21.13 11.55
CA ASN A 48 -3.40 20.14 12.10
C ASN A 48 -3.59 18.90 11.21
N ILE A 49 -2.51 18.46 10.54
CA ILE A 49 -2.51 17.24 9.73
C ILE A 49 -1.90 16.12 10.57
N ASN A 50 -2.70 15.12 10.89
CA ASN A 50 -2.23 13.96 11.62
C ASN A 50 -1.77 12.85 10.65
N PRO A 51 -0.46 12.63 10.47
CA PRO A 51 0.04 11.56 9.61
C PRO A 51 -0.27 10.16 10.16
N MET A 52 -0.52 10.06 11.48
CA MET A 52 -0.85 8.81 12.17
C MET A 52 -2.25 8.28 11.82
N SER A 53 -3.15 9.11 11.30
CA SER A 53 -4.51 8.68 10.95
C SER A 53 -4.53 7.59 9.88
N GLY A 54 -3.52 7.56 9.00
CA GLY A 54 -3.34 6.47 8.02
C GLY A 54 -2.88 5.16 8.66
N CYS A 55 -2.03 5.23 9.68
CA CYS A 55 -1.57 4.04 10.41
C CYS A 55 -2.68 3.42 11.25
N LEU A 56 -3.56 4.23 11.85
CA LEU A 56 -4.69 3.74 12.64
C LEU A 56 -5.62 2.85 11.80
N PHE A 57 -5.88 3.25 10.55
CA PHE A 57 -6.67 2.43 9.62
C PHE A 57 -5.97 1.11 9.29
N SER A 58 -4.66 1.13 9.09
CA SER A 58 -3.86 -0.09 8.86
C SER A 58 -3.85 -1.01 10.09
N MET A 59 -3.83 -0.45 11.30
CA MET A 59 -3.93 -1.24 12.53
C MET A 59 -5.29 -1.91 12.69
N LEU A 60 -6.37 -1.25 12.27
CA LEU A 60 -7.72 -1.84 12.26
C LEU A 60 -7.83 -2.99 11.25
N GLN A 61 -7.06 -2.91 10.16
CA GLN A 61 -7.02 -3.96 9.13
C GLN A 61 -6.41 -5.27 9.63
N LEU A 62 -5.44 -5.24 10.57
CA LEU A 62 -4.75 -6.43 11.07
C LEU A 62 -5.69 -7.44 11.74
N PRO A 63 -6.55 -7.08 12.71
CA PRO A 63 -7.50 -8.02 13.30
C PRO A 63 -8.46 -8.61 12.26
N LEU A 64 -8.93 -7.80 11.32
CA LEU A 64 -9.81 -8.26 10.24
C LEU A 64 -9.09 -9.27 9.34
N PHE A 65 -7.83 -9.02 9.01
CA PHE A 65 -7.00 -9.94 8.22
C PHE A 65 -6.80 -11.28 8.94
N ILE A 66 -6.48 -11.24 10.25
CA ILE A 66 -6.29 -12.44 11.05
C ILE A 66 -7.59 -13.26 11.12
N ALA A 67 -8.73 -12.59 11.36
CA ALA A 67 -10.04 -13.26 11.39
C ALA A 67 -10.38 -13.92 10.04
N PHE A 68 -10.08 -13.25 8.94
CA PHE A 68 -10.29 -13.79 7.58
C PHE A 68 -9.36 -14.98 7.30
N PHE A 69 -8.10 -14.88 7.69
CA PHE A 69 -7.12 -15.96 7.57
C PHE A 69 -7.54 -17.20 8.34
N GLU A 70 -7.98 -17.04 9.60
CA GLU A 70 -8.52 -18.11 10.44
C GLU A 70 -9.79 -18.72 9.81
N ALA A 71 -10.70 -17.90 9.29
CA ALA A 71 -11.92 -18.38 8.65
C ALA A 71 -11.62 -19.27 7.43
N ILE A 72 -10.66 -18.88 6.59
CA ILE A 72 -10.22 -19.70 5.44
C ILE A 72 -9.65 -21.03 5.90
N GLN A 73 -8.77 -21.03 6.90
CA GLN A 73 -8.13 -22.25 7.36
C GLN A 73 -9.08 -23.22 8.09
N ARG A 74 -10.10 -22.69 8.75
CA ARG A 74 -11.08 -23.48 9.52
C ARG A 74 -12.30 -23.91 8.72
N THR A 75 -12.46 -23.44 7.50
CA THR A 75 -13.61 -23.79 6.65
C THR A 75 -13.18 -24.75 5.55
N PRO A 76 -13.38 -26.08 5.71
CA PRO A 76 -12.95 -27.07 4.72
C PRO A 76 -13.52 -26.79 3.31
N ALA A 77 -14.77 -26.31 3.25
CA ALA A 77 -15.40 -25.96 1.99
C ALA A 77 -14.64 -24.91 1.18
N ILE A 78 -14.06 -23.89 1.84
CA ILE A 78 -13.23 -22.87 1.16
C ILE A 78 -11.86 -23.45 0.81
N PHE A 79 -11.31 -24.26 1.72
CA PHE A 79 -9.95 -24.79 1.57
C PHE A 79 -9.84 -25.82 0.43
N GLU A 80 -10.92 -26.60 0.21
CA GLU A 80 -11.00 -27.63 -0.82
C GLU A 80 -11.54 -27.11 -2.16
N ASP A 81 -12.18 -25.93 -2.15
CA ASP A 81 -12.81 -25.37 -3.33
C ASP A 81 -11.80 -24.85 -4.35
N VAL A 82 -12.25 -24.85 -5.62
CA VAL A 82 -11.43 -24.43 -6.77
C VAL A 82 -12.05 -23.22 -7.45
N PHE A 83 -11.30 -22.13 -7.51
CA PHE A 83 -11.70 -20.90 -8.21
C PHE A 83 -10.76 -20.63 -9.39
N LEU A 84 -11.30 -20.59 -10.61
CA LEU A 84 -10.54 -20.37 -11.86
C LEU A 84 -9.34 -21.33 -12.02
N GLY A 85 -9.47 -22.60 -11.58
CA GLY A 85 -8.39 -23.57 -11.64
C GLY A 85 -7.34 -23.46 -10.51
N LEU A 86 -7.55 -22.54 -9.57
CA LEU A 86 -6.74 -22.39 -8.36
C LEU A 86 -7.46 -23.09 -7.20
N GLN A 87 -6.82 -24.06 -6.59
CA GLN A 87 -7.30 -24.61 -5.32
C GLN A 87 -7.04 -23.55 -4.22
N LEU A 88 -8.10 -23.08 -3.59
CA LEU A 88 -8.05 -21.92 -2.69
C LEU A 88 -7.21 -22.14 -1.44
N GLY A 89 -7.16 -23.38 -0.94
CA GLY A 89 -6.33 -23.76 0.20
C GLY A 89 -4.85 -23.98 -0.14
N THR A 90 -4.51 -24.21 -1.41
CA THR A 90 -3.13 -24.48 -1.82
C THR A 90 -2.33 -23.19 -1.88
N THR A 91 -1.07 -23.29 -1.42
CA THR A 91 -0.12 -22.17 -1.53
C THR A 91 0.52 -22.13 -2.93
N PRO A 92 0.81 -20.95 -3.50
CA PRO A 92 1.48 -20.86 -4.79
C PRO A 92 2.81 -21.61 -4.86
N ALA A 93 3.59 -21.66 -3.76
CA ALA A 93 4.85 -22.41 -3.71
C ALA A 93 4.66 -23.90 -3.98
N VAL A 94 3.58 -24.50 -3.49
CA VAL A 94 3.23 -25.91 -3.75
C VAL A 94 2.54 -26.04 -5.10
N GLY A 95 1.68 -25.09 -5.47
CA GLY A 95 0.96 -25.10 -6.73
C GLY A 95 1.85 -25.04 -7.98
N ILE A 96 3.06 -24.52 -7.87
CA ILE A 96 4.05 -24.49 -8.97
C ILE A 96 4.42 -25.90 -9.48
N THR A 97 4.28 -26.93 -8.65
CA THR A 97 4.53 -28.34 -9.05
C THR A 97 3.33 -29.02 -9.69
N SER A 98 2.17 -28.37 -9.73
CA SER A 98 0.92 -28.92 -10.29
C SER A 98 0.81 -28.67 -11.79
N ALA A 99 -0.09 -29.43 -12.46
CA ALA A 99 -0.41 -29.21 -13.87
C ALA A 99 -0.98 -27.79 -14.16
N THR A 100 -1.48 -27.10 -13.12
CA THR A 100 -2.05 -25.76 -13.20
C THR A 100 -1.09 -24.66 -12.73
N PHE A 101 0.23 -24.93 -12.73
CA PHE A 101 1.27 -24.01 -12.24
C PHE A 101 1.15 -22.58 -12.80
N TYR A 102 0.76 -22.47 -14.06
CA TYR A 102 0.61 -21.16 -14.72
C TYR A 102 -0.44 -20.26 -14.04
N MET A 103 -1.50 -20.84 -13.45
CA MET A 103 -2.51 -20.09 -12.73
C MET A 103 -1.94 -19.49 -11.43
N TYR A 104 -1.13 -20.24 -10.71
CA TYR A 104 -0.45 -19.73 -9.50
C TYR A 104 0.59 -18.67 -9.84
N ALA A 105 1.31 -18.84 -10.96
CA ALA A 105 2.24 -17.83 -11.45
C ALA A 105 1.51 -16.51 -11.80
N ILE A 106 0.38 -16.59 -12.51
CA ILE A 106 -0.45 -15.43 -12.83
C ILE A 106 -0.95 -14.76 -11.54
N LEU A 107 -1.40 -15.53 -10.56
CA LEU A 107 -1.85 -15.01 -9.27
C LEU A 107 -0.75 -14.17 -8.60
N VAL A 108 0.47 -14.71 -8.49
CA VAL A 108 1.60 -14.00 -7.87
C VAL A 108 1.99 -12.74 -8.63
N ILE A 109 1.99 -12.79 -9.97
CA ILE A 109 2.23 -11.62 -10.83
C ILE A 109 1.16 -10.54 -10.59
N LEU A 110 -0.11 -10.92 -10.53
CA LEU A 110 -1.21 -9.99 -10.27
C LEU A 110 -1.12 -9.38 -8.87
N ILE A 111 -0.76 -10.16 -7.85
CA ILE A 111 -0.49 -9.64 -6.49
C ILE A 111 0.60 -8.58 -6.55
N GLY A 112 1.72 -8.89 -7.19
CA GLY A 112 2.84 -7.96 -7.31
C GLY A 112 2.46 -6.68 -8.07
N ALA A 113 1.83 -6.81 -9.23
CA ALA A 113 1.43 -5.69 -10.07
C ALA A 113 0.42 -4.76 -9.37
N THR A 114 -0.64 -5.32 -8.78
CA THR A 114 -1.67 -4.54 -8.08
C THR A 114 -1.13 -3.90 -6.81
N THR A 115 -0.27 -4.59 -6.09
CA THR A 115 0.40 -4.06 -4.89
C THR A 115 1.33 -2.90 -5.23
N TYR A 116 2.20 -3.08 -6.22
CA TYR A 116 3.11 -2.02 -6.67
C TYR A 116 2.33 -0.77 -7.13
N LEU A 117 1.28 -0.96 -7.94
CA LEU A 117 0.46 0.14 -8.43
C LEU A 117 -0.26 0.86 -7.28
N SER A 118 -0.80 0.11 -6.33
CA SER A 118 -1.46 0.65 -5.14
C SER A 118 -0.49 1.50 -4.31
N PHE A 119 0.71 0.99 -4.02
CA PHE A 119 1.74 1.76 -3.30
C PHE A 119 2.19 2.99 -4.06
N LYS A 120 2.45 2.89 -5.36
CA LYS A 120 2.85 4.00 -6.21
C LYS A 120 1.80 5.11 -6.25
N MET A 121 0.52 4.76 -6.29
CA MET A 121 -0.57 5.73 -6.28
C MET A 121 -0.78 6.38 -4.91
N ASN A 122 -0.52 5.66 -3.83
CA ASN A 122 -0.60 6.17 -2.46
C ASN A 122 0.62 7.02 -2.06
N SER A 123 1.74 6.85 -2.73
CA SER A 123 2.97 7.61 -2.50
C SER A 123 2.91 8.99 -3.17
N THR A 124 1.93 9.79 -2.82
CA THR A 124 1.70 11.13 -3.38
C THR A 124 2.53 12.24 -2.71
N GLY A 125 3.54 11.91 -1.93
CA GLY A 125 4.54 12.86 -1.43
C GLY A 125 5.73 12.96 -2.38
N ASN A 126 6.37 14.13 -2.43
CA ASN A 126 7.62 14.33 -3.15
C ASN A 126 8.66 13.28 -2.73
N MET A 127 8.78 12.22 -3.51
CA MET A 127 9.78 11.17 -3.34
C MET A 127 11.14 11.68 -3.85
N GLN A 128 11.70 12.71 -3.22
CA GLN A 128 13.05 13.15 -3.57
C GLN A 128 14.11 12.31 -2.83
N ASP A 129 13.75 11.74 -1.67
CA ASP A 129 14.63 10.84 -0.92
C ASP A 129 14.75 9.47 -1.61
N PRO A 130 15.98 8.99 -1.89
CA PRO A 130 16.21 7.68 -2.49
C PRO A 130 15.60 6.52 -1.68
N SER A 131 15.62 6.59 -0.35
CA SER A 131 15.04 5.61 0.55
C SER A 131 13.51 5.52 0.42
N MET A 132 12.82 6.64 0.25
CA MET A 132 11.38 6.66 0.01
C MET A 132 10.98 6.14 -1.37
N LYS A 133 11.87 6.28 -2.38
CA LYS A 133 11.67 5.69 -3.70
C LYS A 133 11.76 4.16 -3.69
N MET A 134 12.61 3.61 -2.83
CA MET A 134 12.78 2.16 -2.69
C MET A 134 11.64 1.50 -1.90
N MET A 135 10.93 2.24 -1.05
CA MET A 135 9.89 1.70 -0.17
C MET A 135 8.80 0.90 -0.93
N PRO A 136 8.22 1.38 -2.06
CA PRO A 136 7.25 0.58 -2.83
C PRO A 136 7.82 -0.74 -3.34
N TYR A 137 9.08 -0.76 -3.77
CA TYR A 137 9.74 -1.96 -4.27
C TYR A 137 10.00 -2.97 -3.16
N MET A 138 10.52 -2.52 -2.02
CA MET A 138 10.77 -3.38 -0.86
C MET A 138 9.46 -3.98 -0.32
N MET A 139 8.42 -3.15 -0.15
CA MET A 139 7.12 -3.61 0.32
C MET A 139 6.47 -4.60 -0.66
N THR A 140 6.54 -4.31 -1.96
CA THR A 140 6.01 -5.21 -2.99
C THR A 140 6.77 -6.53 -3.00
N GLY A 141 8.10 -6.50 -2.91
CA GLY A 141 8.93 -7.70 -2.83
C GLY A 141 8.61 -8.57 -1.62
N MET A 142 8.45 -7.95 -0.45
CA MET A 142 8.08 -8.66 0.77
C MET A 142 6.69 -9.31 0.66
N ILE A 143 5.72 -8.62 0.04
CA ILE A 143 4.37 -9.16 -0.16
C ILE A 143 4.37 -10.32 -1.16
N ILE A 144 5.11 -10.19 -2.27
CA ILE A 144 5.28 -11.30 -3.23
C ILE A 144 5.88 -12.52 -2.52
N PHE A 145 6.96 -12.32 -1.75
CA PHE A 145 7.60 -13.41 -1.01
C PHE A 145 6.62 -14.07 -0.03
N THR A 146 5.90 -13.29 0.76
CA THR A 146 4.93 -13.80 1.72
C THR A 146 3.76 -14.53 1.03
N SER A 147 3.31 -14.03 -0.13
CA SER A 147 2.20 -14.62 -0.87
C SER A 147 2.48 -16.02 -1.41
N LEU A 148 3.75 -16.40 -1.56
CA LEU A 148 4.13 -17.76 -1.97
C LEU A 148 3.77 -18.82 -0.92
N PHE A 149 3.75 -18.44 0.34
CA PHE A 149 3.52 -19.34 1.49
C PHE A 149 2.12 -19.23 2.09
N MET A 150 1.27 -18.35 1.54
CA MET A 150 -0.12 -18.18 2.00
C MET A 150 -1.10 -18.88 1.07
N PRO A 151 -2.26 -19.36 1.58
CA PRO A 151 -3.33 -19.91 0.75
C PRO A 151 -3.75 -18.97 -0.39
N SER A 152 -4.02 -19.53 -1.56
CA SER A 152 -4.39 -18.77 -2.77
C SER A 152 -5.64 -17.90 -2.57
N ALA A 153 -6.56 -18.30 -1.69
CA ALA A 153 -7.72 -17.50 -1.29
C ALA A 153 -7.32 -16.12 -0.75
N LEU A 154 -6.25 -16.04 0.05
CA LEU A 154 -5.70 -14.78 0.55
C LEU A 154 -5.09 -13.93 -0.56
N GLY A 155 -4.46 -14.55 -1.54
CA GLY A 155 -3.95 -13.85 -2.72
C GLY A 155 -5.06 -13.16 -3.50
N ILE A 156 -6.19 -13.84 -3.70
CA ILE A 156 -7.39 -13.28 -4.36
C ILE A 156 -7.95 -12.11 -3.55
N TYR A 157 -8.08 -12.27 -2.23
CA TYR A 157 -8.48 -11.18 -1.34
C TYR A 157 -7.55 -9.98 -1.46
N TRP A 158 -6.23 -10.21 -1.51
CA TRP A 158 -5.22 -9.16 -1.64
C TRP A 158 -5.33 -8.39 -2.95
N ILE A 159 -5.53 -9.09 -4.07
CA ILE A 159 -5.77 -8.47 -5.38
C ILE A 159 -7.03 -7.61 -5.33
N THR A 160 -8.12 -8.15 -4.80
CA THR A 160 -9.42 -7.45 -4.74
C THR A 160 -9.32 -6.16 -3.93
N THR A 161 -8.68 -6.20 -2.76
CA THR A 161 -8.48 -5.01 -1.92
C THR A 161 -7.56 -3.98 -2.58
N ASN A 162 -6.51 -4.41 -3.27
CA ASN A 162 -5.64 -3.51 -4.02
C ASN A 162 -6.38 -2.85 -5.18
N VAL A 163 -7.15 -3.60 -5.97
CA VAL A 163 -7.97 -3.07 -7.07
C VAL A 163 -8.96 -2.03 -6.55
N PHE A 164 -9.66 -2.34 -5.46
CA PHE A 164 -10.57 -1.39 -4.82
C PHE A 164 -9.85 -0.12 -4.38
N THR A 165 -8.69 -0.24 -3.76
CA THR A 165 -7.85 0.89 -3.34
C THR A 165 -7.40 1.74 -4.52
N ILE A 166 -7.02 1.13 -5.64
CA ILE A 166 -6.64 1.81 -6.86
C ILE A 166 -7.82 2.62 -7.42
N ILE A 167 -9.00 2.00 -7.53
CA ILE A 167 -10.24 2.66 -7.99
C ILE A 167 -10.56 3.85 -7.07
N GLN A 168 -10.53 3.64 -5.75
CA GLN A 168 -10.78 4.69 -4.77
C GLN A 168 -9.81 5.87 -4.94
N ASN A 169 -8.52 5.61 -5.12
CA ASN A 169 -7.52 6.67 -5.34
C ASN A 169 -7.78 7.45 -6.64
N ILE A 170 -8.18 6.77 -7.71
CA ILE A 170 -8.52 7.42 -8.99
C ILE A 170 -9.74 8.33 -8.82
N LEU A 171 -10.80 7.84 -8.17
CA LEU A 171 -12.02 8.61 -7.94
C LEU A 171 -11.78 9.85 -7.08
N VAL A 172 -11.05 9.70 -5.97
CA VAL A 172 -10.70 10.81 -5.07
C VAL A 172 -9.85 11.85 -5.81
N LYS A 173 -8.84 11.41 -6.58
CA LYS A 173 -7.99 12.32 -7.35
C LYS A 173 -8.78 13.09 -8.40
N LYS A 174 -9.72 12.44 -9.08
CA LYS A 174 -10.59 13.06 -10.09
C LYS A 174 -11.58 14.06 -9.46
N SER A 175 -12.15 13.71 -8.31
CA SER A 175 -13.05 14.59 -7.55
C SER A 175 -12.32 15.85 -7.07
N LEU A 176 -11.13 15.72 -6.48
CA LEU A 176 -10.32 16.86 -6.04
C LEU A 176 -9.92 17.80 -7.19
N TRP A 177 -9.58 17.22 -8.36
CA TRP A 177 -9.25 18.02 -9.55
C TRP A 177 -10.47 18.85 -10.04
N LYS A 178 -11.68 18.25 -9.99
CA LYS A 178 -12.91 18.93 -10.37
C LYS A 178 -13.25 20.10 -9.41
N ILE A 179 -13.08 19.90 -8.11
CA ILE A 179 -13.28 20.95 -7.09
C ILE A 179 -12.28 22.10 -7.29
N HIS A 180 -11.02 21.79 -7.52
CA HIS A 180 -9.99 22.81 -7.77
C HIS A 180 -10.32 23.67 -9.00
N LYS A 181 -10.82 23.06 -10.07
CA LYS A 181 -11.20 23.77 -11.31
C LYS A 181 -12.46 24.64 -11.14
N LEU A 182 -13.28 24.38 -10.13
CA LEU A 182 -14.48 25.20 -9.83
C LEU A 182 -14.16 26.39 -8.92
N LEU A 183 -13.00 26.36 -8.24
CA LEU A 183 -12.57 27.41 -7.30
C LEU A 183 -11.54 28.37 -7.91
N THR A 184 -11.02 28.07 -9.11
CA THR A 184 -10.18 28.95 -9.93
C THR A 184 -10.96 29.51 -11.10
#